data_09b6126602af71dbfc17d60b605e0a21
#
_entry.id   09b6126602af71dbfc17d60b605e0a21
#
_cell.length_a   1.000
_cell.length_b   1.000
_cell.length_c   1.000
_cell.angle_alpha   90.00
_cell.angle_beta   90.00
_cell.angle_gamma   90.00
#
_symmetry.space_group_name_H-M   'P 1'
#
loop_
_entity.id
_entity.type
_entity.pdbx_description
1 polymer ?
#
loop_
_entity_poly.entity_id
_entity_poly.type
_entity_poly.pdbx_seq_one_letter_code
_entity_poly.pdbx_strand_id
1 'polypeptide(L)'
;PFIVHAENCTDGTNEWLKGFAESYNVTYYVDQNDKPKGIGGGMNFCADRVKTEYINFLHSDFYVTPNWDLELMKVHEKYDDEKLWVNSFRIEPNMFNDSDRPGTHFVPKEAFGAYHDEFKDKELIEYAKQIADVNDFEIPKGEGVSGLVRKSWWDYIGGNDPLFAPTSWDDYDLFLRMLNEGGKFLMPT
;
A
#
# COMPACT_ATOMS: atom_id res chain seq x y z
N PRO A 1 5.04 -11.75 8.36
CA PRO A 1 6.38 -11.15 8.42
C PRO A 1 6.38 -9.81 7.71
N PHE A 2 7.15 -8.85 8.22
CA PHE A 2 7.42 -7.58 7.55
C PHE A 2 8.72 -7.68 6.77
N ILE A 3 8.72 -7.17 5.54
CA ILE A 3 9.90 -6.98 4.70
C ILE A 3 9.96 -5.50 4.34
N VAL A 4 11.03 -4.83 4.71
CA VAL A 4 11.24 -3.41 4.42
C VAL A 4 12.41 -3.25 3.48
N HIS A 5 12.25 -2.44 2.44
CA HIS A 5 13.31 -2.04 1.53
C HIS A 5 13.51 -0.53 1.62
N ALA A 6 14.69 -0.12 2.03
CA ALA A 6 15.13 1.27 2.08
C ALA A 6 16.19 1.52 1.00
N GLU A 7 15.88 2.38 0.04
CA GLU A 7 16.76 2.68 -1.08
C GLU A 7 17.25 4.13 -1.00
N ASN A 8 18.56 4.30 -1.01
CA ASN A 8 19.24 5.61 -1.05
C ASN A 8 18.82 6.59 0.06
N CYS A 9 18.43 6.09 1.23
CA CYS A 9 18.05 6.92 2.36
C CYS A 9 19.29 7.62 2.97
N THR A 10 19.17 8.91 3.23
CA THR A 10 20.24 9.77 3.77
C THR A 10 19.83 10.52 5.05
N ASP A 11 18.65 10.21 5.58
CA ASP A 11 17.97 10.93 6.66
C ASP A 11 17.97 10.21 8.01
N GLY A 12 18.81 9.17 8.17
CA GLY A 12 18.86 8.35 9.38
C GLY A 12 17.88 7.15 9.38
N THR A 13 17.14 6.93 8.29
CA THR A 13 16.23 5.77 8.14
C THR A 13 16.96 4.44 8.34
N ASN A 14 18.18 4.31 7.84
CA ASN A 14 18.95 3.06 7.89
C ASN A 14 19.30 2.68 9.33
N GLU A 15 19.74 3.65 10.13
CA GLU A 15 20.06 3.47 11.55
C GLU A 15 18.82 3.17 12.37
N TRP A 16 17.72 3.85 12.08
CA TRP A 16 16.45 3.59 12.71
C TRP A 16 15.92 2.19 12.42
N LEU A 17 15.95 1.75 11.16
CA LEU A 17 15.52 0.41 10.73
C LEU A 17 16.30 -0.70 11.45
N LYS A 18 17.60 -0.51 11.67
CA LYS A 18 18.43 -1.47 12.41
C LYS A 18 17.88 -1.68 13.83
N GLY A 19 17.66 -0.60 14.58
CA GLY A 19 17.12 -0.69 15.94
C GLY A 19 15.69 -1.22 15.98
N PHE A 20 14.87 -0.83 15.01
CA PHE A 20 13.50 -1.32 14.88
C PHE A 20 13.45 -2.83 14.58
N ALA A 21 14.27 -3.30 13.65
CA ALA A 21 14.32 -4.71 13.28
C ALA A 21 14.76 -5.61 14.44
N GLU A 22 15.73 -5.15 15.24
CA GLU A 22 16.18 -5.86 16.45
C GLU A 22 15.04 -6.00 17.48
N SER A 23 14.17 -4.97 17.59
CA SER A 23 13.08 -4.94 18.58
C SER A 23 11.83 -5.72 18.16
N TYR A 24 11.53 -5.77 16.85
CA TYR A 24 10.25 -6.27 16.33
C TYR A 24 10.36 -7.44 15.36
N ASN A 25 11.54 -8.04 15.22
CA ASN A 25 11.79 -9.16 14.30
C ASN A 25 11.38 -8.86 12.85
N VAL A 26 11.75 -7.70 12.38
CA VAL A 26 11.49 -7.22 11.00
C VAL A 26 12.68 -7.53 10.12
N THR A 27 12.43 -8.07 8.92
CA THR A 27 13.46 -8.23 7.89
C THR A 27 13.57 -6.94 7.10
N TYR A 28 14.76 -6.36 7.02
CA TYR A 28 14.98 -5.15 6.24
C TYR A 28 16.19 -5.27 5.32
N TYR A 29 16.16 -4.49 4.25
CA TYR A 29 17.22 -4.40 3.26
C TYR A 29 17.52 -2.93 2.98
N VAL A 30 18.80 -2.62 2.87
CA VAL A 30 19.28 -1.27 2.55
C VAL A 30 20.10 -1.35 1.28
N ASP A 31 19.67 -0.62 0.28
CA ASP A 31 20.38 -0.50 -1.01
C ASP A 31 20.91 0.92 -1.22
N GLN A 32 22.10 1.01 -1.82
CA GLN A 32 22.69 2.26 -2.32
C GLN A 32 22.97 2.07 -3.81
N ASN A 33 22.17 2.68 -4.66
CA ASN A 33 22.23 2.47 -6.10
C ASN A 33 22.43 3.80 -6.84
N ASP A 34 23.34 3.81 -7.80
CA ASP A 34 23.51 4.94 -8.72
C ASP A 34 22.26 5.18 -9.58
N LYS A 35 21.54 4.10 -9.84
CA LYS A 35 20.25 4.13 -10.55
C LYS A 35 19.17 3.58 -9.63
N PRO A 36 18.38 4.44 -8.99
CA PRO A 36 17.30 4.01 -8.10
C PRO A 36 16.29 3.12 -8.83
N LYS A 37 15.86 2.06 -8.15
CA LYS A 37 14.80 1.17 -8.63
C LYS A 37 13.42 1.81 -8.48
N GLY A 38 13.30 2.75 -7.54
CA GLY A 38 12.08 3.46 -7.22
C GLY A 38 11.00 2.59 -6.55
N ILE A 39 9.78 3.13 -6.49
CA ILE A 39 8.67 2.50 -5.78
C ILE A 39 8.35 1.12 -6.36
N GLY A 40 8.11 1.04 -7.66
CA GLY A 40 7.79 -0.23 -8.33
C GLY A 40 8.90 -1.28 -8.19
N GLY A 41 10.17 -0.86 -8.33
CA GLY A 41 11.31 -1.74 -8.14
C GLY A 41 11.47 -2.19 -6.69
N GLY A 42 11.18 -1.33 -5.72
CA GLY A 42 11.14 -1.66 -4.30
C GLY A 42 10.04 -2.68 -3.96
N MET A 43 8.85 -2.51 -4.54
CA MET A 43 7.75 -3.47 -4.42
C MET A 43 8.14 -4.85 -4.96
N ASN A 44 8.71 -4.91 -6.17
CA ASN A 44 9.23 -6.16 -6.75
C ASN A 44 10.28 -6.81 -5.85
N PHE A 45 11.23 -6.02 -5.36
CA PHE A 45 12.28 -6.50 -4.48
C PHE A 45 11.74 -7.15 -3.19
N CYS A 46 10.73 -6.53 -2.58
CA CYS A 46 10.05 -7.09 -1.41
C CYS A 46 9.25 -8.34 -1.78
N ALA A 47 8.48 -8.29 -2.86
CA ALA A 47 7.63 -9.38 -3.32
C ALA A 47 8.41 -10.67 -3.60
N ASP A 48 9.59 -10.59 -4.22
CA ASP A 48 10.48 -11.73 -4.48
C ASP A 48 10.90 -12.48 -3.22
N ARG A 49 10.82 -11.82 -2.06
CA ARG A 49 11.23 -12.37 -0.76
C ARG A 49 10.08 -12.88 0.09
N VAL A 50 8.85 -12.59 -0.32
CA VAL A 50 7.63 -13.08 0.34
C VAL A 50 7.48 -14.58 0.11
N LYS A 51 7.18 -15.32 1.19
CA LYS A 51 6.94 -16.77 1.21
C LYS A 51 5.52 -17.13 1.64
N THR A 52 4.70 -16.13 1.90
CA THR A 52 3.29 -16.29 2.27
C THR A 52 2.42 -16.29 1.02
N GLU A 53 1.20 -16.80 1.15
CA GLU A 53 0.23 -16.86 0.06
C GLU A 53 -0.19 -15.47 -0.42
N TYR A 54 -0.22 -14.50 0.49
CA TYR A 54 -0.61 -13.13 0.21
C TYR A 54 0.54 -12.16 0.42
N ILE A 55 0.53 -11.09 -0.36
CA ILE A 55 1.37 -9.92 -0.20
C ILE A 55 0.47 -8.73 0.13
N ASN A 56 0.83 -7.98 1.15
CA ASN A 56 0.21 -6.70 1.43
C ASN A 56 1.25 -5.60 1.28
N PHE A 57 1.06 -4.74 0.29
CA PHE A 57 1.96 -3.63 0.03
C PHE A 57 1.57 -2.42 0.88
N LEU A 58 2.57 -1.79 1.48
CA LEU A 58 2.41 -0.58 2.27
C LEU A 58 3.55 0.38 1.98
N HIS A 59 3.23 1.63 1.68
CA HIS A 59 4.23 2.68 1.51
C HIS A 59 4.59 3.29 2.87
N SER A 60 5.76 3.91 2.97
CA SER A 60 6.31 4.44 4.21
C SER A 60 5.56 5.66 4.79
N ASP A 61 4.73 6.29 3.98
CA ASP A 61 3.93 7.47 4.33
C ASP A 61 2.48 7.15 4.73
N PHE A 62 2.17 5.86 4.90
CA PHE A 62 0.85 5.42 5.34
C PHE A 62 0.82 5.10 6.84
N TYR A 63 -0.14 5.65 7.53
CA TYR A 63 -0.57 5.18 8.83
C TYR A 63 -1.72 4.19 8.67
N VAL A 64 -1.61 3.02 9.28
CA VAL A 64 -2.65 1.98 9.23
C VAL A 64 -3.40 1.87 10.56
N THR A 65 -4.72 1.75 10.48
CA THR A 65 -5.56 1.53 11.66
C THR A 65 -5.43 0.09 12.18
N PRO A 66 -5.76 -0.18 13.44
CA PRO A 66 -5.75 -1.55 13.98
C PRO A 66 -6.62 -2.49 13.16
N ASN A 67 -6.10 -3.69 12.86
CA ASN A 67 -6.76 -4.77 12.09
C ASN A 67 -7.02 -4.46 10.60
N TRP A 68 -6.43 -3.42 10.04
CA TRP A 68 -6.59 -3.07 8.62
C TRP A 68 -6.28 -4.25 7.68
N ASP A 69 -5.25 -5.03 7.97
CA ASP A 69 -4.85 -6.21 7.21
C ASP A 69 -5.89 -7.34 7.30
N LEU A 70 -6.51 -7.52 8.45
CA LEU A 70 -7.58 -8.50 8.64
C LEU A 70 -8.84 -8.12 7.86
N GLU A 71 -9.17 -6.84 7.78
CA GLU A 71 -10.31 -6.37 6.98
C GLU A 71 -10.08 -6.62 5.48
N LEU A 72 -8.88 -6.40 4.97
CA LEU A 72 -8.52 -6.73 3.59
C LEU A 72 -8.61 -8.26 3.33
N MET A 73 -8.16 -9.08 4.28
CA MET A 73 -8.27 -10.54 4.19
C MET A 73 -9.71 -11.02 4.12
N LYS A 74 -10.62 -10.45 4.91
CA LYS A 74 -12.06 -10.80 4.86
C LYS A 74 -12.66 -10.62 3.46
N VAL A 75 -12.21 -9.60 2.72
CA VAL A 75 -12.66 -9.38 1.33
C VAL A 75 -12.17 -10.51 0.43
N HIS A 76 -10.90 -10.89 0.52
CA HIS A 76 -10.38 -12.04 -0.23
C HIS A 76 -11.13 -13.34 0.09
N GLU A 77 -11.41 -13.60 1.36
CA GLU A 77 -12.18 -14.78 1.79
C GLU A 77 -13.62 -14.74 1.28
N LYS A 78 -14.25 -13.56 1.25
CA LYS A 78 -15.62 -13.38 0.79
C LYS A 78 -15.80 -13.65 -0.69
N TYR A 79 -14.85 -13.17 -1.51
CA TYR A 79 -14.97 -13.26 -2.98
C TYR A 79 -14.30 -14.49 -3.57
N ASP A 80 -13.33 -15.09 -2.87
CA ASP A 80 -12.56 -16.29 -3.29
C ASP A 80 -12.08 -16.21 -4.74
N ASP A 81 -11.60 -15.04 -5.14
CA ASP A 81 -11.12 -14.76 -6.50
C ASP A 81 -9.59 -14.65 -6.49
N GLU A 82 -8.91 -15.50 -7.26
CA GLU A 82 -7.45 -15.51 -7.32
C GLU A 82 -6.87 -14.25 -7.96
N LYS A 83 -7.64 -13.57 -8.81
CA LYS A 83 -7.25 -12.36 -9.56
C LYS A 83 -7.75 -11.08 -8.91
N LEU A 84 -7.80 -11.08 -7.58
CA LEU A 84 -8.31 -9.96 -6.81
C LEU A 84 -7.18 -9.14 -6.21
N TRP A 85 -7.25 -7.83 -6.39
CA TRP A 85 -6.50 -6.82 -5.66
C TRP A 85 -7.45 -6.08 -4.72
N VAL A 86 -7.18 -6.11 -3.41
CA VAL A 86 -8.00 -5.43 -2.41
C VAL A 86 -7.23 -4.21 -1.91
N ASN A 87 -7.76 -3.03 -2.21
CA ASN A 87 -7.18 -1.76 -1.77
C ASN A 87 -7.65 -1.38 -0.37
N SER A 88 -6.83 -0.64 0.34
CA SER A 88 -7.24 0.05 1.55
C SER A 88 -8.07 1.29 1.21
N PHE A 89 -9.16 1.51 1.95
CA PHE A 89 -9.84 2.79 1.97
C PHE A 89 -8.93 3.84 2.62
N ARG A 90 -8.90 5.04 2.07
CA ARG A 90 -7.94 6.08 2.47
C ARG A 90 -8.64 7.28 3.09
N ILE A 91 -8.02 7.82 4.14
CA ILE A 91 -8.35 9.13 4.69
C ILE A 91 -7.16 10.03 4.37
N GLU A 92 -7.38 11.05 3.55
CA GLU A 92 -6.33 11.96 3.11
C GLU A 92 -6.65 13.41 3.44
N PRO A 93 -5.63 14.23 3.74
CA PRO A 93 -5.85 15.67 3.86
C PRO A 93 -6.21 16.26 2.50
N ASN A 94 -7.21 17.13 2.49
CA ASN A 94 -7.55 17.91 1.30
C ASN A 94 -6.47 18.96 1.06
N MET A 95 -5.52 18.65 0.18
CA MET A 95 -4.41 19.55 -0.18
C MET A 95 -4.75 20.42 -1.39
N PHE A 96 -5.65 19.96 -2.23
CA PHE A 96 -6.08 20.62 -3.47
C PHE A 96 -7.60 20.54 -3.55
N ASN A 97 -8.23 21.43 -4.30
CA ASN A 97 -9.70 21.38 -4.54
C ASN A 97 -10.13 20.17 -5.39
N ASP A 98 -9.25 19.22 -5.59
CA ASP A 98 -9.50 18.00 -6.33
C ASP A 98 -9.78 16.86 -5.35
N SER A 99 -11.06 16.59 -5.14
CA SER A 99 -11.57 15.70 -4.11
C SER A 99 -12.14 14.39 -4.68
N ASP A 100 -11.85 14.06 -5.93
CA ASP A 100 -12.62 13.01 -6.63
C ASP A 100 -11.76 11.79 -6.98
N ARG A 101 -11.09 11.22 -5.95
CA ARG A 101 -10.41 9.92 -6.10
C ARG A 101 -11.25 8.81 -5.45
N PRO A 102 -11.61 7.75 -6.21
CA PRO A 102 -12.33 6.61 -5.66
C PRO A 102 -11.64 6.04 -4.43
N GLY A 103 -12.41 5.72 -3.39
CA GLY A 103 -11.88 5.13 -2.16
C GLY A 103 -11.03 6.06 -1.31
N THR A 104 -11.18 7.36 -1.48
CA THR A 104 -10.54 8.35 -0.64
C THR A 104 -11.57 9.23 0.04
N HIS A 105 -11.45 9.35 1.34
CA HIS A 105 -12.22 10.30 2.14
C HIS A 105 -11.34 11.49 2.49
N PHE A 106 -11.69 12.65 1.99
CA PHE A 106 -10.90 13.86 2.19
C PHE A 106 -11.34 14.60 3.46
N VAL A 107 -10.36 14.98 4.25
CA VAL A 107 -10.55 15.75 5.49
C VAL A 107 -9.76 17.05 5.42
N PRO A 108 -10.13 18.10 6.21
CA PRO A 108 -9.30 19.27 6.34
C PRO A 108 -7.87 18.91 6.76
N LYS A 109 -6.86 19.58 6.21
CA LYS A 109 -5.45 19.31 6.47
C LYS A 109 -5.11 19.26 7.96
N GLU A 110 -5.78 20.09 8.76
CA GLU A 110 -5.55 20.24 10.20
C GLU A 110 -6.34 19.24 11.05
N ALA A 111 -7.18 18.41 10.45
CA ALA A 111 -8.06 17.50 11.19
C ALA A 111 -7.27 16.55 12.12
N PHE A 112 -6.23 15.92 11.55
CA PHE A 112 -5.42 14.92 12.28
C PHE A 112 -3.94 15.28 12.37
N GLY A 113 -3.57 16.53 12.12
CA GLY A 113 -2.19 17.00 12.10
C GLY A 113 -1.54 16.83 10.71
N ALA A 114 -0.63 17.76 10.39
CA ALA A 114 0.10 17.79 9.12
C ALA A 114 1.47 17.09 9.21
N TYR A 115 1.99 16.89 10.39
CA TYR A 115 3.31 16.33 10.65
C TYR A 115 3.25 15.27 11.75
N HIS A 116 4.27 14.42 11.82
CA HIS A 116 4.33 13.28 12.76
C HIS A 116 4.23 13.67 14.23
N ASP A 117 4.73 14.84 14.63
CA ASP A 117 4.68 15.38 15.99
C ASP A 117 3.32 16.00 16.36
N GLU A 118 2.50 16.29 15.35
CA GLU A 118 1.13 16.80 15.53
C GLU A 118 0.06 15.73 15.28
N PHE A 119 0.47 14.52 14.88
CA PHE A 119 -0.44 13.49 14.43
C PHE A 119 -1.32 12.94 15.55
N LYS A 120 -2.62 13.01 15.33
CA LYS A 120 -3.67 12.62 16.29
C LYS A 120 -4.20 11.23 15.94
N ASP A 121 -3.40 10.21 16.23
CA ASP A 121 -3.68 8.82 15.88
C ASP A 121 -5.02 8.30 16.44
N LYS A 122 -5.33 8.63 17.68
CA LYS A 122 -6.57 8.19 18.34
C LYS A 122 -7.81 8.80 17.72
N GLU A 123 -7.75 10.10 17.42
CA GLU A 123 -8.84 10.82 16.76
C GLU A 123 -9.05 10.29 15.33
N LEU A 124 -7.96 9.98 14.60
CA LEU A 124 -8.07 9.36 13.29
C LEU A 124 -8.72 7.97 13.37
N ILE A 125 -8.32 7.13 14.32
CA ILE A 125 -8.89 5.80 14.51
C ILE A 125 -10.40 5.88 14.83
N GLU A 126 -10.80 6.79 15.71
CA GLU A 126 -12.22 6.98 16.04
C GLU A 126 -13.01 7.52 14.83
N TYR A 127 -12.44 8.42 14.08
CA TYR A 127 -13.04 8.94 12.86
C TYR A 127 -13.18 7.85 11.78
N ALA A 128 -12.15 7.04 11.58
CA ALA A 128 -12.20 5.92 10.64
C ALA A 128 -13.34 4.95 10.96
N LYS A 129 -13.56 4.65 12.25
CA LYS A 129 -14.70 3.82 12.68
C LYS A 129 -16.06 4.45 12.37
N GLN A 130 -16.17 5.77 12.42
CA GLN A 130 -17.43 6.48 12.16
C GLN A 130 -17.80 6.48 10.68
N ILE A 131 -16.80 6.54 9.80
CA ILE A 131 -17.01 6.57 8.34
C ILE A 131 -16.95 5.20 7.70
N ALA A 132 -16.55 4.16 8.45
CA ALA A 132 -16.51 2.80 7.95
C ALA A 132 -17.90 2.36 7.50
N ASP A 133 -17.98 1.92 6.26
CA ASP A 133 -19.16 1.28 5.70
C ASP A 133 -18.86 -0.22 5.49
N VAL A 134 -19.88 -1.04 5.57
CA VAL A 134 -19.74 -2.49 5.37
C VAL A 134 -19.84 -2.91 3.90
N ASN A 135 -19.85 -1.95 2.99
CA ASN A 135 -19.99 -2.20 1.56
C ASN A 135 -18.64 -2.18 0.85
N ASP A 136 -18.34 -3.27 0.16
CA ASP A 136 -17.22 -3.30 -0.77
C ASP A 136 -17.65 -2.70 -2.10
N PHE A 137 -16.78 -1.96 -2.76
CA PHE A 137 -17.05 -1.48 -4.11
C PHE A 137 -15.89 -1.79 -5.07
N GLU A 138 -16.24 -1.98 -6.33
CA GLU A 138 -15.28 -2.23 -7.40
C GLU A 138 -14.72 -0.92 -7.94
N ILE A 139 -13.40 -0.91 -8.20
CA ILE A 139 -12.71 0.19 -8.86
C ILE A 139 -12.42 -0.22 -10.31
N PRO A 140 -13.25 0.18 -11.29
CA PRO A 140 -13.16 -0.35 -12.65
C PRO A 140 -11.86 -0.03 -13.40
N LYS A 141 -11.16 1.03 -12.98
CA LYS A 141 -9.91 1.48 -13.63
C LYS A 141 -8.65 0.89 -13.00
N GLY A 142 -8.83 0.16 -11.90
CA GLY A 142 -7.71 -0.19 -11.03
C GLY A 142 -7.18 1.03 -10.31
N GLU A 143 -6.96 0.88 -9.04
CA GLU A 143 -6.22 1.84 -8.22
C GLU A 143 -5.60 1.05 -7.08
N GLY A 144 -4.39 1.36 -6.70
CA GLY A 144 -3.81 0.60 -5.62
C GLY A 144 -2.48 1.18 -5.19
N VAL A 145 -2.52 2.00 -4.15
CA VAL A 145 -1.30 2.49 -3.51
C VAL A 145 -0.89 1.55 -2.39
N SER A 146 -1.87 1.00 -1.69
CA SER A 146 -1.70 0.00 -0.63
C SER A 146 -2.74 -1.09 -0.87
N GLY A 147 -2.31 -2.34 -0.98
CA GLY A 147 -3.24 -3.39 -1.32
C GLY A 147 -2.74 -4.79 -1.05
N LEU A 148 -3.72 -5.67 -0.87
CA LEU A 148 -3.54 -7.09 -0.62
C LEU A 148 -3.82 -7.87 -1.92
N VAL A 149 -2.88 -8.73 -2.29
CA VAL A 149 -2.95 -9.55 -3.50
C VAL A 149 -2.40 -10.94 -3.24
N ARG A 150 -2.89 -11.95 -3.94
CA ARG A 150 -2.25 -13.28 -3.94
C ARG A 150 -0.88 -13.21 -4.58
N LYS A 151 0.11 -13.83 -3.91
CA LYS A 151 1.49 -13.92 -4.42
C LYS A 151 1.55 -14.57 -5.80
N SER A 152 0.77 -15.64 -6.02
CA SER A 152 0.67 -16.33 -7.31
C SER A 152 0.19 -15.41 -8.44
N TRP A 153 -0.77 -14.54 -8.15
CA TRP A 153 -1.27 -13.57 -9.13
C TRP A 153 -0.26 -12.47 -9.43
N TRP A 154 0.40 -11.94 -8.38
CA TRP A 154 1.51 -11.00 -8.55
C TRP A 154 2.62 -11.57 -9.44
N ASP A 155 3.03 -12.81 -9.18
CA ASP A 155 4.08 -13.50 -9.93
C ASP A 155 3.68 -13.76 -11.38
N TYR A 156 2.42 -14.13 -11.61
CA TYR A 156 1.88 -14.33 -12.96
C TYR A 156 1.91 -13.05 -13.80
N ILE A 157 1.53 -11.92 -13.20
CA ILE A 157 1.56 -10.60 -13.87
C ILE A 157 3.00 -10.11 -14.07
N GLY A 158 3.95 -10.57 -13.28
CA GLY A 158 5.36 -10.19 -13.35
C GLY A 158 5.71 -8.92 -12.56
N GLY A 159 4.82 -8.47 -11.67
CA GLY A 159 5.05 -7.27 -10.86
C GLY A 159 5.10 -5.97 -11.67
N ASN A 160 5.81 -4.97 -11.14
CA ASN A 160 6.03 -3.68 -11.83
C ASN A 160 7.08 -3.81 -12.93
N ASP A 161 6.85 -3.18 -14.08
CA ASP A 161 7.83 -3.16 -15.17
C ASP A 161 9.00 -2.22 -14.84
N PRO A 162 10.25 -2.71 -14.83
CA PRO A 162 11.43 -1.89 -14.56
C PRO A 162 11.65 -0.74 -15.55
N LEU A 163 10.98 -0.75 -16.70
CA LEU A 163 11.04 0.33 -17.69
C LEU A 163 10.57 1.66 -17.10
N PHE A 164 9.66 1.62 -16.12
CA PHE A 164 9.08 2.81 -15.47
C PHE A 164 9.91 3.32 -14.28
N ALA A 165 11.05 2.71 -13.99
CA ALA A 165 11.93 3.18 -12.93
C ALA A 165 12.50 4.58 -13.23
N PRO A 166 12.70 5.46 -12.22
CA PRO A 166 12.48 5.20 -10.79
C PRO A 166 11.04 5.45 -10.33
N THR A 167 10.20 6.07 -11.16
CA THR A 167 8.79 6.37 -10.83
C THR A 167 8.03 6.86 -12.06
N SER A 168 6.71 6.92 -11.93
CA SER A 168 5.69 7.39 -12.86
C SER A 168 5.18 6.33 -13.81
N TRP A 169 3.87 6.12 -13.78
CA TRP A 169 3.11 5.20 -14.63
C TRP A 169 3.31 3.70 -14.36
N ASP A 170 4.18 3.33 -13.43
CA ASP A 170 4.44 1.95 -13.04
C ASP A 170 3.20 1.28 -12.43
N ASP A 171 2.43 1.99 -11.63
CA ASP A 171 1.15 1.57 -11.07
C ASP A 171 0.07 1.43 -12.16
N TYR A 172 -0.07 2.41 -13.05
CA TYR A 172 -1.01 2.33 -14.16
C TYR A 172 -0.74 1.17 -15.10
N ASP A 173 0.51 0.94 -15.47
CA ASP A 173 0.92 -0.20 -16.29
C ASP A 173 0.55 -1.52 -15.60
N LEU A 174 0.92 -1.67 -14.33
CA LEU A 174 0.60 -2.86 -13.53
C LEU A 174 -0.91 -3.13 -13.51
N PHE A 175 -1.71 -2.12 -13.19
CA PHE A 175 -3.17 -2.29 -13.10
C PHE A 175 -3.82 -2.56 -14.44
N LEU A 176 -3.35 -1.93 -15.52
CA LEU A 176 -3.84 -2.24 -16.87
C LEU A 176 -3.52 -3.68 -17.27
N ARG A 177 -2.33 -4.18 -16.94
CA ARG A 177 -2.00 -5.60 -17.20
C ARG A 177 -2.88 -6.53 -16.39
N MET A 178 -3.11 -6.22 -15.10
CA MET A 178 -4.01 -6.99 -14.23
C MET A 178 -5.45 -7.00 -14.76
N LEU A 179 -5.99 -5.84 -15.15
CA LEU A 179 -7.34 -5.72 -15.71
C LEU A 179 -7.49 -6.49 -17.03
N ASN A 180 -6.51 -6.41 -17.92
CA ASN A 180 -6.51 -7.13 -19.20
C ASN A 180 -6.51 -8.66 -19.00
N GLU A 181 -5.95 -9.15 -17.92
CA GLU A 181 -5.97 -10.56 -17.52
C GLU A 181 -7.24 -10.95 -16.71
N GLY A 182 -8.21 -10.05 -16.62
CA GLY A 182 -9.48 -10.28 -15.93
C GLY A 182 -9.42 -10.07 -14.43
N GLY A 183 -8.41 -9.36 -13.93
CA GLY A 183 -8.30 -8.98 -12.53
C GLY A 183 -9.36 -7.99 -12.09
N LYS A 184 -9.69 -7.99 -10.81
CA LYS A 184 -10.63 -7.07 -10.17
C LYS A 184 -9.96 -6.30 -9.07
N PHE A 185 -10.39 -5.07 -8.90
CA PHE A 185 -9.95 -4.19 -7.82
C PHE A 185 -11.14 -3.88 -6.92
N LEU A 186 -11.05 -4.28 -5.67
CA LEU A 186 -12.07 -4.00 -4.67
C LEU A 186 -11.50 -3.12 -3.56
N MET A 187 -12.37 -2.39 -2.92
CA MET A 187 -12.06 -1.56 -1.77
C MET A 187 -13.16 -1.72 -0.73
N PRO A 188 -12.85 -2.28 0.46
CA PRO A 188 -13.75 -2.21 1.60
C PRO A 188 -13.74 -0.80 2.18
N THR A 189 -14.85 -0.35 2.68
CA THR A 189 -15.01 0.92 3.38
C THR A 189 -15.28 0.72 4.86
#